data_4d053d9980d6bd6b43550ff3506c3202
#
_entry.id   4d053d9980d6bd6b43550ff3506c3202
#
_cell.length_a   1.000
_cell.length_b   1.000
_cell.length_c   1.000
_cell.angle_alpha   90.00
_cell.angle_beta   90.00
_cell.angle_gamma   90.00
#
_symmetry.space_group_name_H-M   'P 1'
#
loop_
_entity.id
_entity.type
_entity.pdbx_description
1 polymer ?
#
loop_
_entity_poly.entity_id
_entity_poly.type
_entity_poly.pdbx_seq_one_letter_code
_entity_poly.pdbx_strand_id
1 'polypeptide(L)'
;MLKSIEHVHCIGDGCTVQNVYWVDVCEDALTLKGSSNTGAKFYVKGGAAKNGSDKIIQHNSAGTVYISDFYVEGSGKLYRACGNCNSGYQGKRAVEITNVTAKNVNVLAGINTNFGDYAKFTNVKYSGVHACARFTGNKNGKEPTKLGYSCDGSTSSCTCK
;
A
#
# COMPACT_ATOMS: atom_id res chain seq x y z
N MET A 1 21.69 -6.67 -19.25
CA MET A 1 20.28 -6.97 -18.96
C MET A 1 19.62 -5.68 -18.54
N LEU A 2 18.80 -5.08 -19.40
CA LEU A 2 18.04 -3.87 -19.04
C LEU A 2 17.00 -4.27 -17.99
N LYS A 3 17.15 -3.77 -16.77
CA LYS A 3 16.06 -3.81 -15.79
C LYS A 3 14.94 -2.95 -16.36
N SER A 4 13.83 -3.55 -16.74
CA SER A 4 12.66 -2.79 -17.13
C SER A 4 12.09 -2.16 -15.86
N ILE A 5 12.19 -0.85 -15.76
CA ILE A 5 11.51 -0.05 -14.73
C ILE A 5 10.06 0.06 -15.20
N GLU A 6 9.26 -0.97 -14.97
CA GLU A 6 7.84 -0.92 -15.28
C GLU A 6 7.11 -0.32 -14.10
N HIS A 7 7.05 1.01 -14.08
CA HIS A 7 6.34 1.80 -13.08
C HIS A 7 5.02 2.27 -13.66
N VAL A 8 3.91 1.86 -13.08
CA VAL A 8 2.57 2.31 -13.47
C VAL A 8 2.15 3.48 -12.60
N HIS A 9 1.74 4.58 -13.21
CA HIS A 9 1.11 5.70 -12.53
C HIS A 9 -0.39 5.73 -12.82
N CYS A 10 -1.18 5.73 -11.77
CA CYS A 10 -2.60 6.01 -11.84
C CYS A 10 -2.84 7.45 -11.38
N ILE A 11 -3.33 8.30 -12.27
CA ILE A 11 -3.51 9.74 -12.01
C ILE A 11 -4.99 10.09 -12.06
N GLY A 12 -5.51 10.74 -11.00
CA GLY A 12 -6.90 11.18 -10.90
C GLY A 12 -7.70 10.41 -9.84
N ASP A 13 -9.02 10.43 -9.98
CA ASP A 13 -9.98 10.00 -8.94
C ASP A 13 -10.27 8.49 -8.92
N GLY A 14 -9.48 7.71 -9.62
CA GLY A 14 -9.58 6.26 -9.56
C GLY A 14 -9.02 5.58 -10.81
N CYS A 15 -8.70 4.31 -10.67
CA CYS A 15 -8.35 3.43 -11.77
C CYS A 15 -8.53 1.97 -11.37
N THR A 16 -8.50 1.12 -12.37
CA THR A 16 -8.42 -0.34 -12.19
C THR A 16 -7.18 -0.86 -12.89
N VAL A 17 -6.32 -1.53 -12.11
CA VAL A 17 -5.19 -2.30 -12.59
C VAL A 17 -5.56 -3.77 -12.44
N GLN A 18 -5.63 -4.50 -13.54
CA GLN A 18 -6.13 -5.87 -13.52
C GLN A 18 -5.19 -6.85 -14.21
N ASN A 19 -4.88 -7.96 -13.54
CA ASN A 19 -4.05 -9.06 -14.07
C ASN A 19 -2.68 -8.60 -14.60
N VAL A 20 -2.05 -7.65 -13.89
CA VAL A 20 -0.70 -7.17 -14.21
C VAL A 20 0.32 -7.96 -13.42
N TYR A 21 1.42 -8.33 -14.07
CA TYR A 21 2.50 -9.12 -13.50
C TYR A 21 3.80 -8.32 -13.55
N TRP A 22 4.24 -7.83 -12.40
CA TRP A 22 5.54 -7.17 -12.22
C TRP A 22 6.57 -8.21 -11.76
N VAL A 23 7.38 -8.70 -12.68
CA VAL A 23 8.31 -9.80 -12.42
C VAL A 23 9.57 -9.38 -11.67
N ASP A 24 9.93 -8.10 -11.75
CA ASP A 24 11.08 -7.52 -11.06
C ASP A 24 10.84 -6.02 -10.81
N VAL A 25 10.40 -5.69 -9.60
CA VAL A 25 10.10 -4.30 -9.20
C VAL A 25 11.35 -3.67 -8.60
N CYS A 26 11.83 -2.57 -9.16
CA CYS A 26 13.00 -1.88 -8.61
C CYS A 26 12.68 -1.16 -7.30
N GLU A 27 11.67 -0.30 -7.30
CA GLU A 27 11.27 0.50 -6.13
C GLU A 27 9.77 0.38 -5.88
N ASP A 28 8.92 1.00 -6.72
CA ASP A 28 7.46 0.92 -6.66
C ASP A 28 6.92 0.31 -7.97
N ALA A 29 5.94 -0.58 -7.91
CA ALA A 29 5.28 -1.10 -9.10
C ALA A 29 4.14 -0.19 -9.56
N LEU A 30 3.39 0.35 -8.61
CA LEU A 30 2.23 1.21 -8.85
C LEU A 30 2.24 2.41 -7.93
N THR A 31 2.10 3.62 -8.50
CA THR A 31 1.88 4.85 -7.73
C THR A 31 0.53 5.48 -8.07
N LEU A 32 -0.28 5.69 -7.04
CA LEU A 32 -1.59 6.34 -7.13
C LEU A 32 -1.43 7.80 -6.72
N LYS A 33 -1.70 8.76 -7.60
CA LYS A 33 -1.47 10.18 -7.36
C LYS A 33 -2.47 11.10 -8.09
N GLY A 34 -2.49 12.37 -7.70
CA GLY A 34 -3.25 13.41 -8.40
C GLY A 34 -4.70 13.59 -7.95
N SER A 35 -5.19 12.83 -6.95
CA SER A 35 -6.54 13.03 -6.42
C SER A 35 -6.52 13.59 -4.99
N SER A 36 -7.37 14.57 -4.75
CA SER A 36 -7.75 15.05 -3.41
C SER A 36 -9.17 14.59 -3.01
N ASN A 37 -9.83 13.82 -3.86
CA ASN A 37 -11.17 13.31 -3.62
C ASN A 37 -11.13 12.13 -2.65
N THR A 38 -11.63 12.32 -1.44
CA THR A 38 -11.67 11.25 -0.41
C THR A 38 -12.59 10.08 -0.76
N GLY A 39 -13.49 10.25 -1.73
CA GLY A 39 -14.34 9.21 -2.29
C GLY A 39 -13.69 8.42 -3.45
N ALA A 40 -12.48 8.77 -3.87
CA ALA A 40 -11.76 8.09 -4.94
C ALA A 40 -11.54 6.60 -4.62
N LYS A 41 -11.64 5.75 -5.65
CA LYS A 41 -11.50 4.30 -5.51
C LYS A 41 -10.51 3.75 -6.54
N PHE A 42 -9.52 3.03 -6.04
CA PHE A 42 -8.48 2.40 -6.85
C PHE A 42 -8.56 0.90 -6.66
N TYR A 43 -8.51 0.16 -7.75
CA TYR A 43 -8.61 -1.30 -7.72
C TYR A 43 -7.36 -1.96 -8.30
N VAL A 44 -6.79 -2.90 -7.55
CA VAL A 44 -5.76 -3.82 -8.02
C VAL A 44 -6.34 -5.22 -7.91
N LYS A 45 -6.66 -5.83 -9.06
CA LYS A 45 -7.41 -7.09 -9.12
C LYS A 45 -6.62 -8.15 -9.87
N GLY A 46 -6.26 -9.23 -9.21
CA GLY A 46 -5.46 -10.29 -9.81
C GLY A 46 -4.04 -9.83 -10.16
N GLY A 47 -3.21 -10.75 -10.61
CA GLY A 47 -1.83 -10.49 -10.97
C GLY A 47 -0.84 -10.74 -9.84
N ALA A 48 0.39 -10.28 -10.03
CA ALA A 48 1.47 -10.48 -9.06
C ALA A 48 2.56 -9.42 -9.14
N ALA A 49 3.32 -9.27 -8.04
CA ALA A 49 4.53 -8.45 -8.01
C ALA A 49 5.65 -9.16 -7.24
N LYS A 50 6.88 -9.03 -7.72
CA LYS A 50 8.06 -9.63 -7.10
C LYS A 50 9.21 -8.65 -6.99
N ASN A 51 10.04 -8.87 -5.97
CA ASN A 51 11.35 -8.21 -5.78
C ASN A 51 11.27 -6.69 -5.64
N GLY A 52 10.22 -6.17 -5.00
CA GLY A 52 10.12 -4.74 -4.67
C GLY A 52 11.03 -4.38 -3.50
N SER A 53 12.05 -3.56 -3.76
CA SER A 53 13.04 -3.21 -2.70
C SER A 53 12.42 -2.44 -1.54
N ASP A 54 11.42 -1.59 -1.79
CA ASP A 54 10.69 -0.85 -0.74
C ASP A 54 9.22 -1.25 -0.71
N LYS A 55 8.42 -0.83 -1.69
CA LYS A 55 6.97 -1.08 -1.68
C LYS A 55 6.44 -1.40 -3.08
N ILE A 56 5.35 -2.14 -3.15
CA ILE A 56 4.69 -2.44 -4.41
C ILE A 56 3.72 -1.32 -4.81
N ILE A 57 2.89 -0.86 -3.86
CA ILE A 57 1.87 0.15 -4.12
C ILE A 57 2.10 1.37 -3.22
N GLN A 58 2.42 2.51 -3.85
CA GLN A 58 2.53 3.82 -3.19
C GLN A 58 1.24 4.61 -3.38
N HIS A 59 0.60 5.00 -2.27
CA HIS A 59 -0.65 5.73 -2.28
C HIS A 59 -0.44 7.19 -1.86
N ASN A 60 -0.37 8.08 -2.85
CA ASN A 60 -0.22 9.53 -2.65
C ASN A 60 -1.56 10.28 -2.78
N SER A 61 -2.51 9.73 -3.55
CA SER A 61 -3.88 10.28 -3.67
C SER A 61 -4.67 10.17 -2.37
N ALA A 62 -5.80 10.86 -2.30
CA ALA A 62 -6.88 10.56 -1.36
C ALA A 62 -7.60 9.26 -1.75
N GLY A 63 -8.50 8.78 -0.90
CA GLY A 63 -9.43 7.68 -1.22
C GLY A 63 -9.03 6.32 -0.66
N THR A 64 -9.58 5.28 -1.27
CA THR A 64 -9.43 3.89 -0.82
C THR A 64 -8.86 3.02 -1.93
N VAL A 65 -7.88 2.19 -1.58
CA VAL A 65 -7.31 1.16 -2.46
C VAL A 65 -7.90 -0.20 -2.09
N TYR A 66 -8.41 -0.91 -3.08
CA TYR A 66 -8.90 -2.27 -2.96
C TYR A 66 -7.94 -3.21 -3.70
N ILE A 67 -7.25 -4.07 -2.95
CA ILE A 67 -6.32 -5.07 -3.48
C ILE A 67 -6.98 -6.44 -3.31
N SER A 68 -7.22 -7.15 -4.41
CA SER A 68 -7.86 -8.46 -4.36
C SER A 68 -7.22 -9.48 -5.28
N ASP A 69 -7.24 -10.75 -4.84
CA ASP A 69 -6.79 -11.89 -5.64
C ASP A 69 -5.35 -11.70 -6.19
N PHE A 70 -4.45 -11.21 -5.34
CA PHE A 70 -3.11 -10.76 -5.72
C PHE A 70 -2.02 -11.60 -5.04
N TYR A 71 -0.91 -11.80 -5.74
CA TYR A 71 0.28 -12.45 -5.20
C TYR A 71 1.43 -11.45 -5.10
N VAL A 72 2.14 -11.45 -3.97
CA VAL A 72 3.33 -10.62 -3.78
C VAL A 72 4.45 -11.44 -3.14
N GLU A 73 5.68 -11.27 -3.63
CA GLU A 73 6.84 -11.99 -3.11
C GLU A 73 8.08 -11.09 -3.06
N GLY A 74 8.84 -11.20 -1.95
CA GLY A 74 10.16 -10.57 -1.83
C GLY A 74 10.11 -9.05 -1.84
N SER A 75 9.29 -8.43 -0.97
CA SER A 75 9.11 -6.99 -0.94
C SER A 75 9.18 -6.42 0.48
N GLY A 76 9.60 -5.17 0.59
CA GLY A 76 9.53 -4.45 1.86
C GLY A 76 8.09 -4.23 2.33
N LYS A 77 7.21 -3.79 1.44
CA LYS A 77 5.78 -3.59 1.74
C LYS A 77 4.91 -3.89 0.52
N LEU A 78 3.71 -4.45 0.72
CA LEU A 78 2.71 -4.51 -0.34
C LEU A 78 2.09 -3.13 -0.59
N TYR A 79 1.73 -2.41 0.46
CA TYR A 79 1.06 -1.11 0.38
C TYR A 79 1.66 -0.11 1.36
N ARG A 80 1.78 1.15 0.92
CA ARG A 80 2.18 2.28 1.78
C ARG A 80 1.33 3.52 1.47
N ALA A 81 0.59 4.00 2.46
CA ALA A 81 0.01 5.34 2.45
C ALA A 81 1.12 6.38 2.62
N CYS A 82 1.16 7.40 1.79
CA CYS A 82 2.21 8.43 1.87
C CYS A 82 2.25 9.06 3.26
N GLY A 83 3.38 8.96 3.93
CA GLY A 83 3.57 9.48 5.28
C GLY A 83 4.22 10.86 5.36
N ASN A 84 4.76 11.36 4.24
CA ASN A 84 5.51 12.62 4.18
C ASN A 84 5.23 13.46 2.94
N CYS A 85 4.10 13.23 2.28
CA CYS A 85 3.72 14.05 1.14
C CYS A 85 3.61 15.52 1.55
N ASN A 86 4.41 16.37 0.91
CA ASN A 86 4.47 17.81 1.15
C ASN A 86 3.81 18.64 0.04
N SER A 87 3.30 17.96 -0.99
CA SER A 87 2.51 18.53 -2.08
C SER A 87 1.32 17.61 -2.38
N GLY A 88 0.25 18.16 -2.94
CA GLY A 88 -0.98 17.42 -3.19
C GLY A 88 -1.71 17.04 -1.90
N TYR A 89 -2.36 15.89 -1.90
CA TYR A 89 -3.16 15.44 -0.77
C TYR A 89 -2.29 14.87 0.36
N GLN A 90 -2.56 15.30 1.58
CA GLN A 90 -2.01 14.68 2.79
C GLN A 90 -3.07 14.65 3.89
N GLY A 91 -3.70 13.51 4.03
CA GLY A 91 -4.79 13.25 4.98
C GLY A 91 -5.13 11.76 4.97
N LYS A 92 -6.35 11.43 5.36
CA LYS A 92 -6.83 10.06 5.52
C LYS A 92 -6.80 9.26 4.21
N ARG A 93 -6.22 8.06 4.28
CA ARG A 93 -6.21 7.04 3.24
C ARG A 93 -6.65 5.70 3.80
N ALA A 94 -7.17 4.84 2.93
CA ALA A 94 -7.59 3.51 3.34
C ALA A 94 -7.10 2.44 2.35
N VAL A 95 -6.92 1.22 2.85
CA VAL A 95 -6.67 0.04 2.03
C VAL A 95 -7.49 -1.14 2.52
N GLU A 96 -8.10 -1.87 1.61
CA GLU A 96 -8.73 -3.16 1.87
C GLU A 96 -8.02 -4.24 1.04
N ILE A 97 -7.49 -5.25 1.74
CA ILE A 97 -6.68 -6.33 1.17
C ILE A 97 -7.44 -7.64 1.36
N THR A 98 -7.86 -8.27 0.25
CA THR A 98 -8.73 -9.43 0.27
C THR A 98 -8.16 -10.54 -0.64
N ASN A 99 -8.16 -11.80 -0.17
CA ASN A 99 -7.68 -12.96 -0.93
C ASN A 99 -6.26 -12.75 -1.47
N VAL A 100 -5.34 -12.27 -0.65
CA VAL A 100 -3.95 -12.02 -1.04
C VAL A 100 -3.04 -13.08 -0.46
N THR A 101 -2.09 -13.54 -1.27
CA THR A 101 -0.98 -14.37 -0.82
C THR A 101 0.30 -13.56 -0.88
N ALA A 102 0.98 -13.44 0.27
CA ALA A 102 2.23 -12.70 0.40
C ALA A 102 3.33 -13.62 0.95
N LYS A 103 4.47 -13.69 0.25
CA LYS A 103 5.61 -14.50 0.64
C LYS A 103 6.86 -13.64 0.78
N ASN A 104 7.54 -13.74 1.91
CA ASN A 104 8.74 -12.93 2.20
C ASN A 104 8.49 -11.43 2.02
N VAL A 105 7.39 -10.93 2.55
CA VAL A 105 7.02 -9.51 2.57
C VAL A 105 7.10 -9.01 4.01
N ASN A 106 7.88 -7.96 4.26
CA ASN A 106 8.10 -7.51 5.63
C ASN A 106 6.86 -6.89 6.25
N VAL A 107 6.06 -6.15 5.47
CA VAL A 107 4.82 -5.49 5.92
C VAL A 107 3.79 -5.52 4.81
N LEU A 108 2.54 -5.92 5.11
CA LEU A 108 1.47 -5.85 4.12
C LEU A 108 0.97 -4.40 3.93
N ALA A 109 0.70 -3.67 5.02
CA ALA A 109 0.25 -2.29 4.92
C ALA A 109 0.97 -1.37 5.90
N GLY A 110 1.51 -0.26 5.39
CA GLY A 110 2.01 0.86 6.19
C GLY A 110 1.04 2.03 6.15
N ILE A 111 0.57 2.47 7.31
CA ILE A 111 -0.49 3.48 7.46
C ILE A 111 -0.08 4.58 8.44
N ASN A 112 -0.68 5.78 8.31
CA ASN A 112 -0.42 6.93 9.18
C ASN A 112 -1.63 7.15 10.10
N THR A 113 -1.50 6.74 11.35
CA THR A 113 -2.62 6.73 12.31
C THR A 113 -3.11 8.13 12.67
N ASN A 114 -2.21 9.12 12.70
CA ASN A 114 -2.57 10.51 12.98
C ASN A 114 -3.40 11.17 11.87
N PHE A 115 -3.46 10.59 10.67
CA PHE A 115 -4.34 11.04 9.59
C PHE A 115 -5.68 10.27 9.56
N GLY A 116 -5.83 9.26 10.42
CA GLY A 116 -7.00 8.41 10.43
C GLY A 116 -6.99 7.33 9.35
N ASP A 117 -5.82 6.98 8.83
CA ASP A 117 -5.67 5.87 7.89
C ASP A 117 -6.13 4.57 8.52
N TYR A 118 -6.63 3.66 7.70
CA TYR A 118 -6.87 2.29 8.13
C TYR A 118 -6.50 1.27 7.05
N ALA A 119 -6.22 0.05 7.50
CA ALA A 119 -6.03 -1.13 6.68
C ALA A 119 -6.96 -2.24 7.16
N LYS A 120 -7.66 -2.90 6.23
CA LYS A 120 -8.51 -4.05 6.49
C LYS A 120 -8.00 -5.25 5.73
N PHE A 121 -7.89 -6.39 6.43
CA PHE A 121 -7.40 -7.64 5.86
C PHE A 121 -8.48 -8.72 5.95
N THR A 122 -8.74 -9.42 4.84
CA THR A 122 -9.72 -10.50 4.77
C THR A 122 -9.12 -11.65 3.95
N ASN A 123 -9.06 -12.85 4.53
CA ASN A 123 -8.51 -14.04 3.87
C ASN A 123 -7.13 -13.80 3.25
N VAL A 124 -6.18 -13.33 4.07
CA VAL A 124 -4.80 -13.08 3.63
C VAL A 124 -3.88 -14.17 4.17
N LYS A 125 -3.12 -14.80 3.30
CA LYS A 125 -2.06 -15.75 3.63
C LYS A 125 -0.72 -15.06 3.48
N TYR A 126 0.07 -14.99 4.54
CA TYR A 126 1.37 -14.35 4.50
C TYR A 126 2.42 -15.07 5.33
N SER A 127 3.62 -15.10 4.79
CA SER A 127 4.85 -15.42 5.51
C SER A 127 5.73 -14.17 5.48
N GLY A 128 5.82 -13.49 6.55
CA GLY A 128 6.54 -12.23 6.71
C GLY A 128 6.49 -11.87 8.17
N VAL A 129 6.93 -10.67 8.48
CA VAL A 129 7.07 -10.28 9.87
C VAL A 129 5.79 -9.65 10.42
N HIS A 130 5.10 -8.78 9.62
CA HIS A 130 3.98 -7.99 10.13
C HIS A 130 2.90 -7.72 9.07
N ALA A 131 1.64 -7.81 9.47
CA ALA A 131 0.53 -7.42 8.59
C ALA A 131 0.39 -5.89 8.49
N CYS A 132 0.55 -5.16 9.60
CA CYS A 132 0.37 -3.71 9.60
C CYS A 132 1.50 -2.99 10.35
N ALA A 133 2.08 -1.97 9.73
CA ALA A 133 2.98 -1.02 10.36
C ALA A 133 2.30 0.35 10.51
N ARG A 134 2.37 0.94 11.70
CA ARG A 134 1.76 2.22 12.04
C ARG A 134 2.80 3.31 12.13
N PHE A 135 2.46 4.48 11.62
CA PHE A 135 3.34 5.65 11.59
C PHE A 135 2.59 6.92 12.04
N THR A 136 3.35 7.91 12.49
CA THR A 136 2.92 9.30 12.53
C THR A 136 3.43 9.98 11.28
N GLY A 137 2.51 10.32 10.38
CA GLY A 137 2.82 11.04 9.15
C GLY A 137 2.94 12.56 9.37
N ASN A 138 3.46 13.26 8.37
CA ASN A 138 3.62 14.71 8.36
C ASN A 138 3.34 15.32 6.98
N LYS A 139 3.37 16.66 6.90
CA LYS A 139 3.15 17.45 5.66
C LYS A 139 4.38 18.21 5.21
N ASN A 140 5.53 17.92 5.78
CA ASN A 140 6.76 18.71 5.58
C ASN A 140 7.89 17.93 4.91
N GLY A 141 7.61 16.73 4.40
CA GLY A 141 8.58 15.90 3.70
C GLY A 141 9.56 15.13 4.58
N LYS A 142 9.48 15.27 5.92
CA LYS A 142 10.37 14.55 6.84
C LYS A 142 10.00 13.07 6.92
N GLU A 143 10.97 12.22 7.30
CA GLU A 143 10.71 10.80 7.51
C GLU A 143 9.59 10.60 8.56
N PRO A 144 8.55 9.82 8.26
CA PRO A 144 7.49 9.52 9.21
C PRO A 144 8.01 8.72 10.41
N THR A 145 7.52 9.04 11.60
CA THR A 145 7.90 8.31 12.80
C THR A 145 7.16 6.98 12.87
N LYS A 146 7.89 5.87 12.94
CA LYS A 146 7.32 4.55 13.12
C LYS A 146 6.86 4.36 14.56
N LEU A 147 5.59 3.98 14.75
CA LEU A 147 4.98 3.73 16.06
C LEU A 147 5.05 2.25 16.48
N GLY A 148 5.18 1.34 15.52
CA GLY A 148 5.19 -0.09 15.76
C GLY A 148 4.32 -0.88 14.80
N TYR A 149 4.08 -2.13 15.14
CA TYR A 149 3.28 -3.05 14.34
C TYR A 149 1.99 -3.42 15.04
N SER A 150 0.98 -3.80 14.28
CA SER A 150 -0.25 -4.38 14.81
C SER A 150 -0.95 -5.25 13.78
N CYS A 151 -1.63 -6.26 14.24
CA CYS A 151 -2.71 -6.98 13.59
C CYS A 151 -3.42 -7.88 14.58
N ASP A 152 -3.65 -7.38 15.76
CA ASP A 152 -4.34 -8.07 16.84
C ASP A 152 -5.81 -7.61 17.01
N GLY A 153 -6.27 -6.70 16.14
CA GLY A 153 -7.59 -6.10 16.24
C GLY A 153 -7.73 -5.07 17.37
N SER A 154 -6.67 -4.84 18.16
CA SER A 154 -6.70 -3.92 19.30
C SER A 154 -6.61 -2.43 18.90
N THR A 155 -6.25 -2.15 17.65
CA THR A 155 -6.17 -0.78 17.15
C THR A 155 -7.21 -0.52 16.07
N SER A 156 -7.94 0.58 16.18
CA SER A 156 -8.98 0.98 15.23
C SER A 156 -8.46 1.24 13.80
N SER A 157 -7.16 1.37 13.63
CA SER A 157 -6.53 1.65 12.34
C SER A 157 -6.10 0.41 11.55
N CYS A 158 -5.99 -0.77 12.19
CA CYS A 158 -5.69 -2.05 11.53
C CYS A 158 -6.71 -3.09 11.96
N THR A 159 -7.40 -3.71 11.01
CA THR A 159 -8.40 -4.75 11.27
C THR A 159 -8.00 -6.02 10.55
N CYS A 160 -7.77 -7.11 11.31
CA CYS A 160 -7.44 -8.42 10.77
C CYS A 160 -8.58 -9.41 11.02
N LYS A 161 -8.96 -10.19 10.01
CA LYS A 161 -9.92 -11.29 10.06
C LYS A 161 -9.38 -12.49 9.30
#